data_5f664d0570644e4437c43cbd9099a31d
#
_entry.id   5f664d0570644e4437c43cbd9099a31d
#
_cell.length_a   1.000
_cell.length_b   1.000
_cell.length_c   1.000
_cell.angle_alpha   90.00
_cell.angle_beta   90.00
_cell.angle_gamma   90.00
#
_symmetry.space_group_name_H-M   'P 1'
#
loop_
_entity.id
_entity.type
_entity.pdbx_description
1 polymer ?
#
loop_
_entity_poly.entity_id
_entity_poly.type
_entity_poly.pdbx_seq_one_letter_code
_entity_poly.pdbx_strand_id
1 'polypeptide(L)'
;MISVPDLQLDAKALLRACKLNVFDFDHLVAGQPTFAPYESDVRPAPVMDFTSGFDTWIEQVKTNSPKNLKTVRYKERKLGREQGELRFEWASPDPEVLRTLLAWKSDQYRRTGRVDRFAQPWIVELTDMMHAEKSSDFAGVLTMLYAGDVPVAGHFGLRTATTLVGWFPAYDTEFARYSPGIVHHLQMAEAGANDGLHMVDMGKGGKEYKDWLKSGVLYVAEGRISRPSATAAVHWMGRTPFNKARTIVMDRPSLYRAADRVLKGFGRVRSSMQQQESPNAAVKEPTGAR
;
A
#
# COMPACT_ATOMS: atom_id res chain seq x y z
N MET A 1 9.35 14.87 1.29
CA MET A 1 9.19 15.98 2.26
C MET A 1 8.09 16.88 1.75
N ILE A 2 7.23 17.34 2.60
CA ILE A 2 6.21 18.34 2.27
C ILE A 2 6.80 19.70 2.67
N SER A 3 6.91 20.63 1.74
CA SER A 3 7.47 21.96 1.96
C SER A 3 6.86 22.96 0.98
N VAL A 4 7.05 24.24 1.24
CA VAL A 4 6.72 25.27 0.24
C VAL A 4 7.54 25.04 -1.02
N PRO A 5 7.01 25.42 -2.20
CA PRO A 5 7.78 25.40 -3.44
C PRO A 5 9.10 26.18 -3.27
N ASP A 6 10.14 25.75 -3.97
CA ASP A 6 11.44 26.40 -4.05
C ASP A 6 12.24 26.50 -2.74
N LEU A 7 11.81 25.82 -1.67
CA LEU A 7 12.56 25.77 -0.43
C LEU A 7 13.93 25.11 -0.64
N GLN A 8 14.99 25.88 -0.52
CA GLN A 8 16.36 25.39 -0.57
C GLN A 8 16.81 24.96 0.82
N LEU A 9 17.03 23.67 1.02
CA LEU A 9 17.50 23.11 2.28
C LEU A 9 18.79 22.32 2.07
N ASP A 10 19.76 22.55 2.95
CA ASP A 10 20.89 21.63 3.09
C ASP A 10 20.46 20.41 3.91
N ALA A 11 20.57 19.23 3.32
CA ALA A 11 20.12 17.98 3.94
C ALA A 11 20.86 17.67 5.26
N LYS A 12 22.16 18.04 5.36
CA LYS A 12 22.92 17.81 6.58
C LYS A 12 22.57 18.84 7.66
N ALA A 13 22.21 20.06 7.27
CA ALA A 13 21.69 21.07 8.18
C ALA A 13 20.33 20.63 8.75
N LEU A 14 19.46 20.06 7.90
CA LEU A 14 18.19 19.46 8.34
C LEU A 14 18.42 18.35 9.37
N LEU A 15 19.36 17.43 9.12
CA LEU A 15 19.71 16.39 10.09
C LEU A 15 20.20 16.98 11.41
N ARG A 16 21.00 18.06 11.38
CA ARG A 16 21.46 18.76 12.61
C ARG A 16 20.29 19.32 13.40
N ALA A 17 19.38 20.02 12.72
CA ALA A 17 18.21 20.61 13.34
C ALA A 17 17.30 19.55 13.99
N CYS A 18 17.15 18.39 13.33
CA CYS A 18 16.39 17.24 13.86
C CYS A 18 17.18 16.39 14.87
N LYS A 19 18.42 16.74 15.21
CA LYS A 19 19.32 15.96 16.10
C LYS A 19 19.54 14.52 15.62
N LEU A 20 19.50 14.29 14.30
CA LEU A 20 19.71 12.99 13.68
C LEU A 20 21.13 12.85 13.15
N ASN A 21 21.71 11.65 13.23
CA ASN A 21 22.98 11.30 12.61
C ASN A 21 22.80 10.60 11.26
N VAL A 22 21.68 9.90 11.09
CA VAL A 22 21.33 9.17 9.88
C VAL A 22 19.85 9.39 9.60
N PHE A 23 19.51 9.56 8.33
CA PHE A 23 18.15 9.54 7.81
C PHE A 23 18.12 8.63 6.59
N ASP A 24 17.48 7.46 6.73
CA ASP A 24 17.16 6.59 5.61
C ASP A 24 15.78 6.96 5.09
N PHE A 25 15.64 7.08 3.78
CA PHE A 25 14.34 7.29 3.15
C PHE A 25 14.03 6.18 2.13
N ASP A 26 12.75 5.87 2.01
CA ASP A 26 12.18 4.94 1.05
C ASP A 26 10.87 5.53 0.51
N HIS A 27 10.59 5.34 -0.78
CA HIS A 27 9.42 5.91 -1.48
C HIS A 27 9.37 7.46 -1.45
N LEU A 28 10.50 8.14 -1.31
CA LEU A 28 10.55 9.57 -1.53
C LEU A 28 10.38 9.85 -3.03
N VAL A 29 9.56 10.83 -3.39
CA VAL A 29 9.49 11.28 -4.80
C VAL A 29 10.88 11.70 -5.25
N ALA A 30 11.38 11.08 -6.31
CA ALA A 30 12.75 11.25 -6.78
C ALA A 30 13.00 12.66 -7.34
N GLY A 31 14.27 13.05 -7.34
CA GLY A 31 14.70 14.32 -7.94
C GLY A 31 14.45 15.55 -7.08
N GLN A 32 14.05 15.40 -5.81
CA GLN A 32 13.94 16.56 -4.91
C GLN A 32 15.35 17.13 -4.62
N PRO A 33 15.63 18.42 -4.88
CA PRO A 33 16.99 18.98 -4.83
C PRO A 33 17.75 18.69 -3.54
N THR A 34 17.06 18.73 -2.39
CA THR A 34 17.65 18.45 -1.06
C THR A 34 18.11 17.00 -0.93
N PHE A 35 17.43 16.05 -1.57
CA PHE A 35 17.63 14.61 -1.37
C PHE A 35 18.26 13.90 -2.57
N ALA A 36 18.11 14.45 -3.77
CA ALA A 36 18.64 13.86 -5.01
C ALA A 36 20.13 13.44 -4.95
N PRO A 37 21.04 14.20 -4.32
CA PRO A 37 22.44 13.77 -4.18
C PRO A 37 22.66 12.53 -3.30
N TYR A 38 21.62 12.08 -2.58
CA TYR A 38 21.68 10.98 -1.62
C TYR A 38 20.82 9.78 -2.06
N GLU A 39 20.21 9.85 -3.23
CA GLU A 39 19.44 8.74 -3.81
C GLU A 39 20.39 7.61 -4.23
N SER A 40 20.10 6.40 -3.80
CA SER A 40 20.88 5.20 -4.12
C SER A 40 20.18 4.24 -5.06
N ASP A 41 18.86 4.29 -5.13
CA ASP A 41 18.01 3.49 -6.02
C ASP A 41 16.75 4.30 -6.38
N VAL A 42 16.40 4.31 -7.66
CA VAL A 42 15.20 5.00 -8.17
C VAL A 42 14.33 3.99 -8.91
N ARG A 43 13.07 3.89 -8.52
CA ARG A 43 12.14 2.90 -9.09
C ARG A 43 10.83 3.55 -9.54
N PRO A 44 10.21 3.01 -10.62
CA PRO A 44 8.90 3.46 -11.05
C PRO A 44 7.81 3.05 -10.06
N ALA A 45 6.90 3.97 -9.77
CA ALA A 45 5.64 3.78 -9.07
C ALA A 45 4.51 4.10 -10.07
N PRO A 46 3.78 3.09 -10.56
CA PRO A 46 2.66 3.29 -11.48
C PRO A 46 1.55 4.10 -10.82
N VAL A 47 0.99 5.04 -11.58
CA VAL A 47 -0.14 5.88 -11.12
C VAL A 47 -1.32 5.80 -12.09
N MET A 48 -2.51 5.99 -11.56
CA MET A 48 -3.71 6.33 -12.32
C MET A 48 -3.87 7.84 -12.25
N ASP A 49 -3.78 8.53 -13.38
CA ASP A 49 -3.87 9.99 -13.49
C ASP A 49 -5.25 10.37 -14.01
N PHE A 50 -5.97 11.14 -13.23
CA PHE A 50 -7.32 11.64 -13.51
C PHE A 50 -7.36 13.16 -13.72
N THR A 51 -6.21 13.80 -13.93
CA THR A 51 -6.15 15.26 -14.14
C THR A 51 -7.05 15.73 -15.28
N SER A 52 -7.24 14.88 -16.30
CA SER A 52 -8.17 15.11 -17.41
C SER A 52 -9.52 14.39 -17.25
N GLY A 53 -9.86 13.96 -16.03
CA GLY A 53 -11.09 13.26 -15.68
C GLY A 53 -11.04 11.74 -15.88
N PHE A 54 -12.02 11.06 -15.26
CA PHE A 54 -12.16 9.60 -15.32
C PHE A 54 -12.36 9.09 -16.75
N ASP A 55 -13.19 9.75 -17.56
CA ASP A 55 -13.48 9.32 -18.92
C ASP A 55 -12.25 9.28 -19.81
N THR A 56 -11.35 10.25 -19.65
CA THR A 56 -10.08 10.27 -20.37
C THR A 56 -9.20 9.11 -19.95
N TRP A 57 -9.11 8.84 -18.65
CA TRP A 57 -8.31 7.73 -18.11
C TRP A 57 -8.85 6.37 -18.57
N ILE A 58 -10.16 6.13 -18.49
CA ILE A 58 -10.74 4.83 -18.88
C ILE A 58 -10.61 4.55 -20.38
N GLU A 59 -10.67 5.59 -21.24
CA GLU A 59 -10.42 5.44 -22.67
C GLU A 59 -8.93 5.11 -22.95
N GLN A 60 -7.97 5.66 -22.19
CA GLN A 60 -6.58 5.25 -22.27
C GLN A 60 -6.39 3.79 -21.88
N VAL A 61 -7.03 3.35 -20.78
CA VAL A 61 -7.00 1.94 -20.34
C VAL A 61 -7.60 1.03 -21.42
N LYS A 62 -8.71 1.44 -22.04
CA LYS A 62 -9.37 0.72 -23.11
C LYS A 62 -8.49 0.60 -24.35
N THR A 63 -7.76 1.66 -24.69
CA THR A 63 -6.82 1.67 -25.83
C THR A 63 -5.61 0.80 -25.56
N ASN A 64 -5.00 0.92 -24.37
CA ASN A 64 -3.75 0.26 -24.03
C ASN A 64 -3.94 -1.22 -23.65
N SER A 65 -5.10 -1.59 -23.11
CA SER A 65 -5.36 -2.91 -22.55
C SER A 65 -6.80 -3.39 -22.76
N PRO A 66 -7.31 -3.41 -24.02
CA PRO A 66 -8.72 -3.66 -24.31
C PRO A 66 -9.19 -5.04 -23.84
N LYS A 67 -8.34 -6.07 -23.93
CA LYS A 67 -8.66 -7.43 -23.46
C LYS A 67 -8.84 -7.49 -21.95
N ASN A 68 -7.97 -6.84 -21.20
CA ASN A 68 -8.03 -6.81 -19.73
C ASN A 68 -9.29 -6.09 -19.27
N LEU A 69 -9.56 -4.90 -19.81
CA LEU A 69 -10.76 -4.15 -19.46
C LEU A 69 -12.05 -4.91 -19.79
N LYS A 70 -12.13 -5.52 -20.99
CA LYS A 70 -13.27 -6.35 -21.38
C LYS A 70 -13.48 -7.53 -20.42
N THR A 71 -12.40 -8.20 -20.03
CA THR A 71 -12.44 -9.33 -19.08
C THR A 71 -12.92 -8.88 -17.71
N VAL A 72 -12.44 -7.76 -17.19
CA VAL A 72 -12.85 -7.27 -15.87
C VAL A 72 -14.30 -6.82 -15.87
N ARG A 73 -14.75 -6.07 -16.90
CA ARG A 73 -16.16 -5.69 -17.05
C ARG A 73 -17.10 -6.90 -17.20
N TYR A 74 -16.65 -7.99 -17.83
CA TYR A 74 -17.40 -9.27 -17.84
C TYR A 74 -17.49 -9.86 -16.44
N LYS A 75 -16.37 -9.93 -15.69
CA LYS A 75 -16.34 -10.48 -14.32
C LYS A 75 -17.16 -9.65 -13.34
N GLU A 76 -17.14 -8.34 -13.48
CA GLU A 76 -17.96 -7.41 -12.71
C GLU A 76 -19.46 -7.73 -12.88
N ARG A 77 -19.94 -7.80 -14.14
CA ARG A 77 -21.33 -8.18 -14.42
C ARG A 77 -21.67 -9.59 -13.93
N LYS A 78 -20.71 -10.53 -14.03
CA LYS A 78 -20.88 -11.89 -13.55
C LYS A 78 -21.01 -11.93 -12.03
N LEU A 79 -20.16 -11.18 -11.32
CA LEU A 79 -20.22 -11.07 -9.86
C LEU A 79 -21.59 -10.53 -9.43
N GLY A 80 -22.06 -9.43 -10.05
CA GLY A 80 -23.35 -8.85 -9.73
C GLY A 80 -24.53 -9.80 -9.97
N ARG A 81 -24.50 -10.58 -11.06
CA ARG A 81 -25.58 -11.55 -11.34
C ARG A 81 -25.61 -12.76 -10.41
N GLU A 82 -24.44 -13.25 -9.98
CA GLU A 82 -24.33 -14.51 -9.25
C GLU A 82 -24.29 -14.32 -7.73
N GLN A 83 -23.92 -13.11 -7.24
CA GLN A 83 -23.69 -12.86 -5.82
C GLN A 83 -24.51 -11.69 -5.25
N GLY A 84 -25.26 -10.98 -6.09
CA GLY A 84 -26.07 -9.82 -5.72
C GLY A 84 -25.56 -8.51 -6.31
N GLU A 85 -26.42 -7.50 -6.32
CA GLU A 85 -26.12 -6.19 -6.88
C GLU A 85 -24.83 -5.61 -6.29
N LEU A 86 -23.98 -5.01 -7.16
CA LEU A 86 -22.72 -4.44 -6.71
C LEU A 86 -22.96 -3.04 -6.15
N ARG A 87 -22.40 -2.80 -4.96
CA ARG A 87 -22.36 -1.50 -4.30
C ARG A 87 -20.92 -1.16 -3.95
N PHE A 88 -20.50 0.02 -4.32
CA PHE A 88 -19.18 0.55 -3.95
C PHE A 88 -19.34 1.63 -2.89
N GLU A 89 -18.58 1.51 -1.81
CA GLU A 89 -18.55 2.47 -0.72
C GLU A 89 -17.21 3.20 -0.73
N TRP A 90 -17.30 4.53 -0.93
CA TRP A 90 -16.17 5.44 -0.88
C TRP A 90 -16.04 6.03 0.53
N ALA A 91 -14.82 6.05 1.06
CA ALA A 91 -14.48 6.64 2.36
C ALA A 91 -15.37 6.14 3.53
N SER A 92 -15.57 4.81 3.61
CA SER A 92 -16.34 4.20 4.69
C SER A 92 -15.85 4.66 6.06
N PRO A 93 -16.73 5.16 6.95
CA PRO A 93 -16.36 5.56 8.30
C PRO A 93 -16.38 4.38 9.29
N ASP A 94 -16.88 3.23 8.90
CA ASP A 94 -17.14 2.10 9.78
C ASP A 94 -15.84 1.35 10.14
N PRO A 95 -15.47 1.29 11.43
CA PRO A 95 -14.30 0.56 11.89
C PRO A 95 -14.41 -0.96 11.66
N GLU A 96 -15.61 -1.56 11.63
CA GLU A 96 -15.78 -2.99 11.39
C GLU A 96 -15.46 -3.37 9.95
N VAL A 97 -15.76 -2.48 9.01
CA VAL A 97 -15.33 -2.62 7.61
C VAL A 97 -13.81 -2.59 7.51
N LEU A 98 -13.14 -1.74 8.29
CA LEU A 98 -11.68 -1.73 8.39
C LEU A 98 -11.16 -3.05 8.98
N ARG A 99 -11.77 -3.58 10.05
CA ARG A 99 -11.38 -4.87 10.63
C ARG A 99 -11.47 -6.01 9.60
N THR A 100 -12.52 -6.01 8.81
CA THR A 100 -12.69 -6.99 7.71
C THR A 100 -11.54 -6.92 6.72
N LEU A 101 -11.17 -5.71 6.26
CA LEU A 101 -10.05 -5.51 5.35
C LEU A 101 -8.71 -5.96 5.97
N LEU A 102 -8.46 -5.62 7.24
CA LEU A 102 -7.25 -6.01 7.97
C LEU A 102 -7.16 -7.53 8.12
N ALA A 103 -8.29 -8.21 8.41
CA ALA A 103 -8.35 -9.66 8.50
C ALA A 103 -7.97 -10.34 7.18
N TRP A 104 -8.55 -9.90 6.05
CA TRP A 104 -8.17 -10.41 4.72
C TRP A 104 -6.71 -10.18 4.40
N LYS A 105 -6.18 -9.01 4.78
CA LYS A 105 -4.77 -8.68 4.51
C LYS A 105 -3.82 -9.50 5.36
N SER A 106 -4.15 -9.71 6.62
CA SER A 106 -3.44 -10.57 7.56
C SER A 106 -3.38 -12.01 7.02
N ASP A 107 -4.56 -12.55 6.60
CA ASP A 107 -4.64 -13.86 5.97
C ASP A 107 -3.80 -13.96 4.68
N GLN A 108 -3.86 -12.91 3.84
CA GLN A 108 -3.03 -12.84 2.64
C GLN A 108 -1.53 -12.94 2.97
N TYR A 109 -1.05 -12.24 4.01
CA TYR A 109 0.35 -12.33 4.44
C TYR A 109 0.72 -13.75 4.86
N ARG A 110 -0.09 -14.37 5.72
CA ARG A 110 0.13 -15.76 6.19
C ARG A 110 0.14 -16.74 5.02
N ARG A 111 -0.88 -16.71 4.17
CA ARG A 111 -1.03 -17.59 3.01
C ARG A 111 0.10 -17.45 1.98
N THR A 112 0.64 -16.24 1.82
CA THR A 112 1.77 -15.99 0.91
C THR A 112 3.14 -16.16 1.55
N GLY A 113 3.22 -16.60 2.81
CA GLY A 113 4.46 -16.80 3.56
C GLY A 113 5.19 -15.51 3.90
N ARG A 114 4.48 -14.41 4.02
CA ARG A 114 5.02 -13.12 4.46
C ARG A 114 4.74 -12.91 5.94
N VAL A 115 5.60 -12.12 6.59
CA VAL A 115 5.34 -11.71 7.98
C VAL A 115 4.04 -10.91 8.03
N ASP A 116 3.13 -11.35 8.89
CA ASP A 116 1.88 -10.64 9.14
C ASP A 116 2.16 -9.34 9.90
N ARG A 117 2.00 -8.22 9.24
CA ARG A 117 2.25 -6.91 9.83
C ARG A 117 1.15 -6.52 10.82
N PHE A 118 -0.09 -6.95 10.58
CA PHE A 118 -1.23 -6.65 11.42
C PHE A 118 -1.32 -7.53 12.68
N ALA A 119 -0.42 -8.51 12.83
CA ALA A 119 -0.16 -9.16 14.12
C ALA A 119 0.54 -8.23 15.13
N GLN A 120 1.00 -7.03 14.71
CA GLN A 120 1.62 -6.04 15.58
C GLN A 120 0.59 -5.00 16.01
N PRO A 121 0.25 -4.89 17.32
CA PRO A 121 -0.83 -4.00 17.79
C PRO A 121 -0.64 -2.55 17.37
N TRP A 122 0.59 -2.02 17.42
CA TRP A 122 0.86 -0.63 17.06
C TRP A 122 0.57 -0.30 15.58
N ILE A 123 0.67 -1.30 14.67
CA ILE A 123 0.32 -1.09 13.25
C ILE A 123 -1.19 -1.01 13.08
N VAL A 124 -1.94 -1.82 13.84
CA VAL A 124 -3.42 -1.76 13.85
C VAL A 124 -3.86 -0.43 14.42
N GLU A 125 -3.33 -0.03 15.59
CA GLU A 125 -3.62 1.25 16.23
C GLU A 125 -3.30 2.44 15.31
N LEU A 126 -2.13 2.44 14.64
CA LEU A 126 -1.77 3.45 13.65
C LEU A 126 -2.78 3.51 12.50
N THR A 127 -3.25 2.35 12.02
CA THR A 127 -4.23 2.29 10.93
C THR A 127 -5.59 2.85 11.40
N ASP A 128 -5.99 2.57 12.63
CA ASP A 128 -7.21 3.12 13.25
C ASP A 128 -7.14 4.64 13.38
N MET A 129 -6.01 5.16 13.89
CA MET A 129 -5.79 6.60 14.00
C MET A 129 -5.87 7.29 12.63
N MET A 130 -5.25 6.69 11.61
CA MET A 130 -5.32 7.23 10.25
C MET A 130 -6.71 7.12 9.64
N HIS A 131 -7.46 6.05 9.92
CA HIS A 131 -8.85 5.90 9.47
C HIS A 131 -9.78 6.93 10.11
N ALA A 132 -9.51 7.31 11.35
CA ALA A 132 -10.28 8.33 12.07
C ALA A 132 -10.00 9.76 11.56
N GLU A 133 -8.83 9.99 10.95
CA GLU A 133 -8.45 11.32 10.44
C GLU A 133 -9.22 11.68 9.18
N LYS A 134 -9.88 12.85 9.17
CA LYS A 134 -10.79 13.32 8.12
C LYS A 134 -10.55 14.79 7.76
N SER A 135 -9.30 15.28 7.82
CA SER A 135 -9.02 16.65 7.39
C SER A 135 -9.04 16.78 5.86
N SER A 136 -9.19 18.00 5.37
CA SER A 136 -9.18 18.31 3.93
C SER A 136 -7.84 17.97 3.27
N ASP A 137 -6.75 18.11 4.02
CA ASP A 137 -5.38 17.98 3.52
C ASP A 137 -4.78 16.59 3.78
N PHE A 138 -5.43 15.82 4.65
CA PHE A 138 -5.00 14.46 4.98
C PHE A 138 -6.16 13.65 5.55
N ALA A 139 -6.39 12.47 4.97
CA ALA A 139 -7.39 11.52 5.48
C ALA A 139 -6.96 10.08 5.20
N GLY A 140 -7.32 9.17 6.11
CA GLY A 140 -7.37 7.74 5.81
C GLY A 140 -8.63 7.41 5.04
N VAL A 141 -8.49 6.83 3.86
CA VAL A 141 -9.61 6.47 2.98
C VAL A 141 -9.75 4.95 2.91
N LEU A 142 -10.83 4.46 3.48
CA LEU A 142 -11.26 3.08 3.39
C LEU A 142 -12.32 2.97 2.29
N THR A 143 -12.10 2.11 1.32
CA THR A 143 -13.07 1.82 0.26
C THR A 143 -13.45 0.35 0.27
N MET A 144 -14.72 0.04 0.01
CA MET A 144 -15.23 -1.34 0.02
C MET A 144 -16.18 -1.60 -1.15
N LEU A 145 -16.00 -2.73 -1.80
CA LEU A 145 -16.91 -3.29 -2.80
C LEU A 145 -17.73 -4.39 -2.15
N TYR A 146 -19.04 -4.32 -2.34
CA TYR A 146 -20.01 -5.32 -1.88
C TYR A 146 -20.69 -6.00 -3.07
N ALA A 147 -21.09 -7.25 -2.87
CA ALA A 147 -22.03 -7.98 -3.73
C ALA A 147 -23.24 -8.38 -2.87
N GLY A 148 -24.40 -7.73 -3.12
CA GLY A 148 -25.46 -7.67 -2.12
C GLY A 148 -24.94 -7.01 -0.84
N ASP A 149 -25.14 -7.66 0.31
CA ASP A 149 -24.66 -7.16 1.61
C ASP A 149 -23.27 -7.71 1.99
N VAL A 150 -22.67 -8.55 1.15
CA VAL A 150 -21.39 -9.20 1.45
C VAL A 150 -20.22 -8.36 0.94
N PRO A 151 -19.28 -7.94 1.79
CA PRO A 151 -18.06 -7.29 1.35
C PRO A 151 -17.17 -8.29 0.59
N VAL A 152 -16.65 -7.89 -0.58
CA VAL A 152 -15.87 -8.80 -1.45
C VAL A 152 -14.45 -8.32 -1.74
N ALA A 153 -14.21 -7.02 -1.70
CA ALA A 153 -12.86 -6.44 -1.86
C ALA A 153 -12.81 -5.03 -1.27
N GLY A 154 -11.66 -4.65 -0.75
CA GLY A 154 -11.46 -3.33 -0.17
C GLY A 154 -10.03 -2.83 -0.35
N HIS A 155 -9.86 -1.55 -0.07
CA HIS A 155 -8.58 -0.90 -0.11
C HIS A 155 -8.51 0.18 0.97
N PHE A 156 -7.37 0.29 1.61
CA PHE A 156 -7.05 1.40 2.50
C PHE A 156 -5.89 2.21 1.91
N GLY A 157 -6.03 3.51 1.90
CA GLY A 157 -5.01 4.45 1.44
C GLY A 157 -5.02 5.74 2.22
N LEU A 158 -4.04 6.57 1.96
CA LEU A 158 -3.90 7.90 2.56
C LEU A 158 -4.10 8.94 1.47
N ARG A 159 -5.03 9.87 1.68
CA ARG A 159 -5.27 10.95 0.71
C ARG A 159 -4.72 12.28 1.19
N THR A 160 -4.25 13.07 0.24
CA THR A 160 -4.14 14.52 0.32
C THR A 160 -5.32 15.15 -0.42
N ALA A 161 -5.32 16.47 -0.61
CA ALA A 161 -6.41 17.13 -1.34
C ALA A 161 -6.71 16.48 -2.71
N THR A 162 -5.69 16.07 -3.46
CA THR A 162 -5.84 15.59 -4.84
C THR A 162 -5.21 14.23 -5.14
N THR A 163 -4.53 13.62 -4.17
CA THR A 163 -3.80 12.36 -4.38
C THR A 163 -4.19 11.32 -3.35
N LEU A 164 -4.50 10.11 -3.79
CA LEU A 164 -4.64 8.93 -2.94
C LEU A 164 -3.40 8.05 -3.10
N VAL A 165 -2.64 7.87 -2.03
CA VAL A 165 -1.54 6.92 -1.95
C VAL A 165 -2.08 5.57 -1.49
N GLY A 166 -2.06 4.58 -2.37
CA GLY A 166 -2.53 3.24 -2.07
C GLY A 166 -1.62 2.53 -1.08
N TRP A 167 -2.19 2.10 0.04
CA TRP A 167 -1.42 1.42 1.07
C TRP A 167 -1.58 -0.09 1.00
N PHE A 168 -2.79 -0.60 1.15
CA PHE A 168 -3.01 -2.04 1.02
C PHE A 168 -4.42 -2.39 0.52
N PRO A 169 -4.51 -3.05 -0.64
CA PRO A 169 -5.72 -3.73 -1.07
C PRO A 169 -5.78 -5.15 -0.49
N ALA A 170 -6.99 -5.64 -0.27
CA ALA A 170 -7.27 -7.06 -0.04
C ALA A 170 -8.66 -7.43 -0.57
N TYR A 171 -8.94 -8.72 -0.65
CA TYR A 171 -10.22 -9.23 -1.09
C TYR A 171 -10.49 -10.59 -0.44
N ASP A 172 -11.76 -10.94 -0.33
CA ASP A 172 -12.18 -12.26 0.11
C ASP A 172 -11.87 -13.30 -0.98
N THR A 173 -11.11 -14.32 -0.60
CA THR A 173 -10.64 -15.36 -1.53
C THR A 173 -11.74 -16.25 -2.07
N GLU A 174 -12.90 -16.33 -1.43
CA GLU A 174 -14.06 -17.05 -1.94
C GLU A 174 -14.55 -16.47 -3.27
N PHE A 175 -14.38 -15.16 -3.46
CA PHE A 175 -14.74 -14.44 -4.69
C PHE A 175 -13.60 -14.35 -5.72
N ALA A 176 -12.45 -15.01 -5.51
CA ALA A 176 -11.26 -14.89 -6.35
C ALA A 176 -11.54 -15.10 -7.85
N ARG A 177 -12.48 -16.00 -8.21
CA ARG A 177 -12.88 -16.29 -9.61
C ARG A 177 -13.40 -15.07 -10.36
N TYR A 178 -13.95 -14.08 -9.65
CA TYR A 178 -14.47 -12.84 -10.21
C TYR A 178 -13.44 -11.72 -10.28
N SER A 179 -12.22 -11.94 -9.73
CA SER A 179 -11.17 -10.90 -9.61
C SER A 179 -11.66 -9.63 -8.92
N PRO A 180 -12.30 -9.71 -7.73
CA PRO A 180 -13.01 -8.59 -7.12
C PRO A 180 -12.08 -7.42 -6.79
N GLY A 181 -10.80 -7.67 -6.50
CA GLY A 181 -9.82 -6.62 -6.27
C GLY A 181 -9.58 -5.72 -7.49
N ILE A 182 -9.70 -6.25 -8.72
CA ILE A 182 -9.56 -5.43 -9.92
C ILE A 182 -10.85 -4.68 -10.23
N VAL A 183 -12.01 -5.32 -10.04
CA VAL A 183 -13.31 -4.65 -10.12
C VAL A 183 -13.35 -3.48 -9.16
N HIS A 184 -12.92 -3.70 -7.91
CA HIS A 184 -12.78 -2.66 -6.90
C HIS A 184 -11.91 -1.48 -7.37
N HIS A 185 -10.74 -1.75 -8.01
CA HIS A 185 -9.86 -0.66 -8.49
C HIS A 185 -10.52 0.19 -9.57
N LEU A 186 -11.34 -0.39 -10.46
CA LEU A 186 -12.10 0.40 -11.45
C LEU A 186 -13.16 1.29 -10.77
N GLN A 187 -13.90 0.76 -9.81
CA GLN A 187 -14.91 1.51 -9.05
C GLN A 187 -14.24 2.60 -8.20
N MET A 188 -13.09 2.28 -7.58
CA MET A 188 -12.29 3.23 -6.81
C MET A 188 -11.77 4.39 -7.68
N ALA A 189 -11.34 4.10 -8.92
CA ALA A 189 -10.87 5.12 -9.86
C ALA A 189 -12.00 6.09 -10.22
N GLU A 190 -13.19 5.56 -10.51
CA GLU A 190 -14.37 6.36 -10.84
C GLU A 190 -14.82 7.22 -9.66
N ALA A 191 -15.00 6.61 -8.49
CA ALA A 191 -15.42 7.32 -7.29
C ALA A 191 -14.40 8.36 -6.84
N GLY A 192 -13.10 8.04 -6.90
CA GLY A 192 -12.02 8.96 -6.54
C GLY A 192 -11.93 10.16 -7.47
N ALA A 193 -12.04 9.95 -8.79
CA ALA A 193 -12.05 11.04 -9.74
C ALA A 193 -13.26 11.97 -9.53
N ASN A 194 -14.45 11.41 -9.25
CA ASN A 194 -15.66 12.17 -8.92
C ASN A 194 -15.54 12.91 -7.57
N ASP A 195 -14.71 12.40 -6.64
CA ASP A 195 -14.41 13.05 -5.35
C ASP A 195 -13.21 14.02 -5.43
N GLY A 196 -12.82 14.40 -6.64
CA GLY A 196 -11.78 15.42 -6.91
C GLY A 196 -10.34 14.92 -6.82
N LEU A 197 -10.09 13.62 -6.84
CA LEU A 197 -8.74 13.13 -6.99
C LEU A 197 -8.21 13.40 -8.40
N HIS A 198 -6.97 13.87 -8.46
CA HIS A 198 -6.21 13.95 -9.69
C HIS A 198 -5.36 12.70 -9.92
N MET A 199 -5.01 11.97 -8.85
CA MET A 199 -4.10 10.84 -8.97
C MET A 199 -4.35 9.79 -7.89
N VAL A 200 -4.18 8.52 -8.29
CA VAL A 200 -3.97 7.39 -7.36
C VAL A 200 -2.59 6.82 -7.58
N ASP A 201 -1.72 6.91 -6.57
CA ASP A 201 -0.43 6.24 -6.55
C ASP A 201 -0.63 4.79 -6.11
N MET A 202 -0.37 3.85 -7.02
CA MET A 202 -0.50 2.41 -6.73
C MET A 202 0.73 1.84 -6.00
N GLY A 203 1.73 2.67 -5.72
CA GLY A 203 2.99 2.29 -5.08
C GLY A 203 3.95 1.53 -6.00
N LYS A 204 5.24 1.51 -5.62
CA LYS A 204 6.27 0.81 -6.39
C LYS A 204 6.02 -0.71 -6.43
N GLY A 205 6.59 -1.36 -7.43
CA GLY A 205 6.57 -2.81 -7.62
C GLY A 205 5.72 -3.26 -8.79
N GLY A 206 6.27 -4.21 -9.55
CA GLY A 206 5.65 -4.80 -10.73
C GLY A 206 4.57 -5.79 -10.33
N LYS A 207 3.33 -5.44 -10.53
CA LYS A 207 2.20 -6.34 -10.57
C LYS A 207 1.44 -6.10 -11.86
N GLU A 208 1.09 -7.16 -12.56
CA GLU A 208 0.45 -7.13 -13.86
C GLU A 208 -0.73 -6.14 -13.94
N TYR A 209 -1.59 -6.09 -12.89
CA TYR A 209 -2.72 -5.18 -12.89
C TYR A 209 -2.32 -3.70 -12.88
N LYS A 210 -1.20 -3.35 -12.25
CA LYS A 210 -0.70 -1.97 -12.25
C LYS A 210 -0.26 -1.55 -13.64
N ASP A 211 0.30 -2.49 -14.42
CA ASP A 211 0.80 -2.19 -15.76
C ASP A 211 -0.30 -1.82 -16.74
N TRP A 212 -1.49 -2.40 -16.61
CA TRP A 212 -2.58 -2.06 -17.52
C TRP A 212 -3.54 -0.98 -16.99
N LEU A 213 -3.55 -0.72 -15.66
CA LEU A 213 -4.32 0.38 -15.06
C LEU A 213 -3.57 1.72 -15.09
N LYS A 214 -2.24 1.71 -15.17
CA LYS A 214 -1.46 2.94 -15.14
C LYS A 214 -1.72 3.81 -16.37
N SER A 215 -1.80 5.11 -16.15
CA SER A 215 -1.73 6.14 -17.18
C SER A 215 -0.51 7.04 -17.05
N GLY A 216 0.24 6.89 -15.94
CA GLY A 216 1.47 7.61 -15.69
C GLY A 216 2.42 6.82 -14.79
N VAL A 217 3.57 7.41 -14.52
CA VAL A 217 4.59 6.85 -13.64
C VAL A 217 5.21 7.98 -12.82
N LEU A 218 5.19 7.83 -11.49
CA LEU A 218 6.08 8.58 -10.61
C LEU A 218 7.38 7.79 -10.43
N TYR A 219 8.46 8.50 -10.18
CA TYR A 219 9.70 7.87 -9.75
C TYR A 219 9.89 8.11 -8.26
N VAL A 220 10.17 7.04 -7.53
CA VAL A 220 10.43 7.09 -6.08
C VAL A 220 11.82 6.58 -5.79
N ALA A 221 12.48 7.24 -4.85
CA ALA A 221 13.86 6.97 -4.49
C ALA A 221 13.98 6.34 -3.10
N GLU A 222 14.95 5.46 -2.99
CA GLU A 222 15.52 5.05 -1.70
C GLU A 222 16.88 5.72 -1.55
N GLY A 223 17.23 6.11 -0.33
CA GLY A 223 18.52 6.74 -0.12
C GLY A 223 18.85 6.94 1.35
N ARG A 224 20.01 7.57 1.55
CA ARG A 224 20.53 7.82 2.89
C ARG A 224 21.32 9.10 2.98
N ILE A 225 21.00 9.88 3.99
CA ILE A 225 21.82 11.02 4.42
C ILE A 225 22.45 10.64 5.74
N SER A 226 23.76 10.86 5.88
CA SER A 226 24.46 10.63 7.14
C SER A 226 25.43 11.75 7.46
N ARG A 227 25.62 11.99 8.76
CA ARG A 227 26.66 12.86 9.31
C ARG A 227 27.78 12.00 9.88
N PRO A 228 29.05 12.42 9.79
CA PRO A 228 30.14 11.70 10.42
C PRO A 228 29.87 11.54 11.93
N SER A 229 29.72 10.30 12.38
CA SER A 229 29.51 9.96 13.79
C SER A 229 29.75 8.45 14.01
N ALA A 230 30.08 8.04 15.22
CA ALA A 230 30.24 6.64 15.57
C ALA A 230 28.93 5.83 15.30
N THR A 231 27.77 6.41 15.63
CA THR A 231 26.46 5.83 15.34
C THR A 231 26.21 5.65 13.84
N ALA A 232 26.60 6.61 13.00
CA ALA A 232 26.50 6.46 11.56
C ALA A 232 27.42 5.37 11.02
N ALA A 233 28.63 5.22 11.56
CA ALA A 233 29.56 4.16 11.19
C ALA A 233 29.00 2.76 11.54
N VAL A 234 28.48 2.58 12.75
CA VAL A 234 27.83 1.32 13.18
C VAL A 234 26.62 1.00 12.29
N HIS A 235 25.78 1.99 12.04
CA HIS A 235 24.60 1.83 11.17
C HIS A 235 25.01 1.47 9.73
N TRP A 236 26.09 2.06 9.22
CA TRP A 236 26.63 1.77 7.90
C TRP A 236 27.15 0.32 7.82
N MET A 237 27.90 -0.14 8.82
CA MET A 237 28.41 -1.51 8.88
C MET A 237 27.28 -2.55 8.94
N GLY A 238 26.22 -2.28 9.69
CA GLY A 238 25.11 -3.21 9.84
C GLY A 238 24.17 -3.30 8.61
N ARG A 239 23.96 -2.21 7.90
CA ARG A 239 22.95 -2.15 6.82
C ARG A 239 23.50 -2.14 5.39
N THR A 240 24.70 -1.63 5.18
CA THR A 240 25.22 -1.49 3.81
C THR A 240 25.46 -2.82 3.12
N PRO A 241 26.01 -3.88 3.78
CA PRO A 241 26.12 -5.19 3.17
C PRO A 241 24.77 -5.79 2.79
N PHE A 242 23.77 -5.62 3.66
CA PHE A 242 22.42 -6.11 3.43
C PHE A 242 21.75 -5.40 2.25
N ASN A 243 21.85 -4.08 2.17
CA ASN A 243 21.27 -3.30 1.07
C ASN A 243 21.92 -3.63 -0.27
N LYS A 244 23.26 -3.77 -0.32
CA LYS A 244 23.97 -4.19 -1.54
C LYS A 244 23.55 -5.61 -1.96
N ALA A 245 23.47 -6.55 -1.03
CA ALA A 245 22.99 -7.90 -1.30
C ALA A 245 21.54 -7.89 -1.82
N ARG A 246 20.66 -7.07 -1.21
CA ARG A 246 19.28 -6.88 -1.65
C ARG A 246 19.21 -6.37 -3.09
N THR A 247 19.98 -5.33 -3.44
CA THR A 247 20.00 -4.78 -4.81
C THR A 247 20.44 -5.84 -5.81
N ILE A 248 21.53 -6.57 -5.55
CA ILE A 248 22.02 -7.66 -6.42
C ILE A 248 20.96 -8.75 -6.60
N VAL A 249 20.23 -9.09 -5.53
CA VAL A 249 19.15 -10.08 -5.57
C VAL A 249 17.95 -9.57 -6.36
N MET A 250 17.58 -8.31 -6.19
CA MET A 250 16.43 -7.70 -6.88
C MET A 250 16.66 -7.55 -8.38
N ASP A 251 17.90 -7.28 -8.81
CA ASP A 251 18.25 -7.08 -10.21
C ASP A 251 18.43 -8.41 -10.99
N ARG A 252 18.46 -9.55 -10.28
CA ARG A 252 18.62 -10.87 -10.92
C ARG A 252 17.40 -11.76 -10.66
N PRO A 253 16.54 -12.04 -11.70
CA PRO A 253 15.29 -12.79 -11.52
C PRO A 253 15.45 -14.19 -10.90
N SER A 254 16.59 -14.86 -11.12
CA SER A 254 16.90 -16.17 -10.52
C SER A 254 17.18 -16.08 -9.03
N LEU A 255 17.98 -15.08 -8.60
CA LEU A 255 18.30 -14.82 -7.21
C LEU A 255 17.10 -14.30 -6.45
N TYR A 256 16.29 -13.44 -7.09
CA TYR A 256 15.04 -12.95 -6.53
C TYR A 256 14.09 -14.11 -6.19
N ARG A 257 13.89 -15.06 -7.12
CA ARG A 257 13.05 -16.25 -6.89
C ARG A 257 13.58 -17.15 -5.76
N ALA A 258 14.89 -17.28 -5.64
CA ALA A 258 15.51 -18.05 -4.56
C ALA A 258 15.35 -17.34 -3.21
N ALA A 259 15.65 -16.06 -3.14
CA ALA A 259 15.49 -15.24 -1.93
C ALA A 259 14.02 -15.15 -1.48
N ASP A 260 13.07 -15.00 -2.41
CA ASP A 260 11.63 -14.97 -2.12
C ASP A 260 11.16 -16.31 -1.51
N ARG A 261 11.70 -17.45 -1.97
CA ARG A 261 11.43 -18.78 -1.39
C ARG A 261 11.94 -18.88 0.05
N VAL A 262 13.17 -18.42 0.30
CA VAL A 262 13.77 -18.44 1.64
C VAL A 262 13.00 -17.51 2.58
N LEU A 263 12.69 -16.27 2.16
CA LEU A 263 11.92 -15.33 2.97
C LEU A 263 10.52 -15.83 3.29
N LYS A 264 9.87 -16.51 2.35
CA LYS A 264 8.56 -17.16 2.57
C LYS A 264 8.67 -18.31 3.58
N GLY A 265 9.78 -19.07 3.57
CA GLY A 265 10.06 -20.09 4.59
C GLY A 265 10.18 -19.49 5.99
N PHE A 266 11.00 -18.45 6.15
CA PHE A 266 11.15 -17.73 7.42
C PHE A 266 9.85 -17.07 7.89
N GLY A 267 9.07 -16.49 6.98
CA GLY A 267 7.77 -15.88 7.28
C GLY A 267 6.80 -16.90 7.87
N ARG A 268 6.74 -18.11 7.33
CA ARG A 268 5.88 -19.20 7.83
C ARG A 268 6.28 -19.63 9.26
N VAL A 269 7.57 -19.81 9.51
CA VAL A 269 8.08 -20.19 10.84
C VAL A 269 7.76 -19.10 11.86
N ARG A 270 7.97 -17.83 11.51
CA ARG A 270 7.69 -16.70 12.42
C ARG A 270 6.20 -16.52 12.68
N SER A 271 5.35 -16.70 11.68
CA SER A 271 3.89 -16.63 11.84
C SER A 271 3.36 -17.75 12.74
N SER A 272 3.93 -18.98 12.65
CA SER A 272 3.56 -20.08 13.55
C SER A 272 4.00 -19.83 15.00
N MET A 273 5.16 -19.21 15.22
CA MET A 273 5.61 -18.82 16.57
C MET A 273 4.71 -17.73 17.18
N GLN A 274 4.30 -16.74 16.41
CA GLN A 274 3.39 -15.68 16.88
C GLN A 274 1.99 -16.20 17.23
N GLN A 275 1.51 -17.26 16.58
CA GLN A 275 0.25 -17.91 16.93
C GLN A 275 0.33 -18.71 18.24
N GLN A 276 1.51 -19.22 18.61
CA GLN A 276 1.72 -19.91 19.88
C GLN A 276 1.87 -18.95 21.07
N GLU A 277 2.32 -17.71 20.85
CA GLU A 277 2.49 -16.69 21.88
C GLU A 277 1.20 -15.90 22.19
N SER A 278 0.10 -16.12 21.48
CA SER A 278 -1.23 -15.57 21.80
C SER A 278 -2.15 -16.66 22.35
N PRO A 279 -1.99 -17.08 23.61
CA PRO A 279 -2.96 -17.95 24.25
C PRO A 279 -4.11 -17.09 24.79
N ASN A 280 -5.29 -17.26 24.19
CA ASN A 280 -6.58 -16.99 24.82
C ASN A 280 -6.70 -15.68 25.61
N ALA A 281 -6.97 -14.57 24.94
CA ALA A 281 -7.81 -13.52 25.52
C ALA A 281 -9.27 -14.02 25.51
N ALA A 282 -9.54 -15.06 26.28
CA ALA A 282 -10.89 -15.46 26.63
C ALA A 282 -11.53 -14.28 27.39
N VAL A 283 -12.56 -13.73 26.77
CA VAL A 283 -13.53 -12.82 27.36
C VAL A 283 -13.91 -13.33 28.75
N LYS A 284 -13.46 -12.66 29.81
CA LYS A 284 -14.07 -12.78 31.13
C LYS A 284 -15.33 -11.92 31.08
N GLU A 285 -16.46 -12.58 30.89
CA GLU A 285 -17.76 -11.99 31.27
C GLU A 285 -17.71 -11.52 32.70
N PRO A 286 -18.17 -10.30 33.03
CA PRO A 286 -18.39 -9.91 34.42
C PRO A 286 -19.62 -10.63 34.90
N THR A 287 -19.40 -11.67 35.73
CA THR A 287 -20.43 -12.32 36.52
C THR A 287 -21.07 -11.26 37.41
N GLY A 288 -22.38 -11.05 37.22
CA GLY A 288 -23.16 -10.19 38.09
C GLY A 288 -23.17 -10.70 39.55
N ALA A 289 -23.09 -9.76 40.44
CA ALA A 289 -23.47 -9.95 41.83
C ALA A 289 -24.45 -8.84 42.24
N ARG A 290 -25.63 -9.29 42.57
CA ARG A 290 -26.69 -8.81 43.47
C ARG A 290 -26.58 -7.38 44.01
#